data_a57802e33a9d51830951219d7c8f4b94
#
_entry.id   a57802e33a9d51830951219d7c8f4b94
#
_cell.length_a   1.000
_cell.length_b   1.000
_cell.length_c   1.000
_cell.angle_alpha   90.00
_cell.angle_beta   90.00
_cell.angle_gamma   90.00
#
_symmetry.space_group_name_H-M   'P 1'
#
loop_
_entity.id
_entity.type
_entity.pdbx_description
1 polymer ?
#
loop_
_entity_poly.entity_id
_entity_poly.type
_entity_poly.pdbx_seq_one_letter_code
_entity_poly.pdbx_strand_id
1 'polypeptide(L)'
;GRIILPFTLLRRLECVLDATKADVLAQADKVATMGLPEEAEEKMLLRAAGLSFFNTSKMDLGKLGESGIAANLESYVQSFSKDAREIFEHFKFTEFIGQLGDVNLLFKVVQKVRTADLSPAAISNHEMGLVFEELIRRFAEGSNETAGEHFTPRDIVRLTTSLVFMEDDDALTKPGII
;
A
#
# COMPACT_ATOMS: atom_id res chain seq x y z
N GLY A 1 6.02 6.36 15.36
CA GLY A 1 5.19 6.80 14.21
C GLY A 1 5.59 6.14 12.90
N ARG A 2 6.90 6.03 12.58
CA ARG A 2 7.43 5.58 11.27
C ARG A 2 6.93 4.19 10.86
N ILE A 3 6.72 3.29 11.80
CA ILE A 3 6.33 1.90 11.56
C ILE A 3 4.87 1.76 11.11
N ILE A 4 3.98 2.64 11.58
CA ILE A 4 2.52 2.51 11.35
C ILE A 4 2.17 2.65 9.86
N LEU A 5 2.79 3.60 9.18
CA LEU A 5 2.48 3.91 7.78
C LEU A 5 2.68 2.72 6.83
N PRO A 6 3.86 2.05 6.78
CA PRO A 6 4.04 0.89 5.90
C PRO A 6 3.19 -0.31 6.30
N PHE A 7 2.90 -0.53 7.57
CA PHE A 7 1.97 -1.59 7.99
C PHE A 7 0.52 -1.29 7.60
N THR A 8 0.09 -0.04 7.68
CA THR A 8 -1.24 0.38 7.21
C THR A 8 -1.36 0.19 5.70
N LEU A 9 -0.33 0.56 4.94
CA LEU A 9 -0.28 0.33 3.50
C LEU A 9 -0.37 -1.17 3.19
N LEU A 10 0.46 -1.99 3.84
CA LEU A 10 0.45 -3.45 3.64
C LEU A 10 -0.94 -4.04 3.87
N ARG A 11 -1.61 -3.64 4.96
CA ARG A 11 -2.97 -4.09 5.24
C ARG A 11 -3.99 -3.62 4.20
N ARG A 12 -3.88 -2.38 3.73
CA ARG A 12 -4.74 -1.87 2.65
C ARG A 12 -4.56 -2.68 1.37
N LEU A 13 -3.33 -2.91 0.93
CA LEU A 13 -3.05 -3.70 -0.27
C LEU A 13 -3.59 -5.13 -0.15
N GLU A 14 -3.42 -5.77 1.01
CA GLU A 14 -3.98 -7.10 1.28
C GLU A 14 -5.50 -7.10 1.16
N CYS A 15 -6.20 -6.16 1.81
CA CYS A 15 -7.66 -6.06 1.76
C CYS A 15 -8.19 -5.79 0.35
N VAL A 16 -7.46 -4.99 -0.45
CA VAL A 16 -7.85 -4.70 -1.84
C VAL A 16 -7.69 -5.93 -2.73
N LEU A 17 -6.65 -6.72 -2.50
CA LEU A 17 -6.39 -7.96 -3.27
C LEU A 17 -7.29 -9.13 -2.89
N ASP A 18 -7.94 -9.11 -1.73
CA ASP A 18 -8.65 -10.26 -1.18
C ASP A 18 -9.66 -10.86 -2.18
N ALA A 19 -10.40 -10.01 -2.90
CA ALA A 19 -11.40 -10.43 -3.86
C ALA A 19 -10.82 -11.20 -5.08
N THR A 20 -9.59 -10.93 -5.46
CA THR A 20 -8.95 -11.51 -6.68
C THR A 20 -7.73 -12.38 -6.35
N LYS A 21 -7.41 -12.54 -5.08
CA LYS A 21 -6.24 -13.30 -4.62
C LYS A 21 -6.21 -14.73 -5.17
N ALA A 22 -7.35 -15.40 -5.18
CA ALA A 22 -7.45 -16.78 -5.70
C ALA A 22 -7.12 -16.85 -7.20
N ASP A 23 -7.60 -15.89 -7.99
CA ASP A 23 -7.34 -15.82 -9.43
C ASP A 23 -5.87 -15.54 -9.72
N VAL A 24 -5.24 -14.64 -8.93
CA VAL A 24 -3.80 -14.37 -9.02
C VAL A 24 -2.97 -15.62 -8.72
N LEU A 25 -3.30 -16.37 -7.67
CA LEU A 25 -2.58 -17.60 -7.31
C LEU A 25 -2.75 -18.67 -8.40
N ALA A 26 -3.96 -18.86 -8.90
CA ALA A 26 -4.22 -19.81 -9.99
C ALA A 26 -3.48 -19.42 -11.28
N GLN A 27 -3.37 -18.13 -11.57
CA GLN A 27 -2.61 -17.62 -12.70
C GLN A 27 -1.11 -17.78 -12.49
N ALA A 28 -0.59 -17.53 -11.28
CA ALA A 28 0.82 -17.70 -10.93
C ALA A 28 1.27 -19.17 -11.12
N ASP A 29 0.46 -20.13 -10.66
CA ASP A 29 0.75 -21.56 -10.86
C ASP A 29 0.83 -21.93 -12.37
N LYS A 30 0.01 -21.32 -13.23
CA LYS A 30 0.06 -21.52 -14.68
C LYS A 30 1.31 -20.89 -15.31
N VAL A 31 1.56 -19.65 -14.98
CA VAL A 31 2.67 -18.84 -15.52
C VAL A 31 4.02 -19.51 -15.20
N ALA A 32 4.19 -20.04 -13.99
CA ALA A 32 5.39 -20.75 -13.57
C ALA A 32 5.77 -21.95 -14.47
N THR A 33 4.80 -22.51 -15.21
CA THR A 33 5.04 -23.65 -16.12
C THR A 33 5.27 -23.23 -17.56
N MET A 34 5.07 -21.94 -17.89
CA MET A 34 5.12 -21.45 -19.28
C MET A 34 6.50 -20.99 -19.73
N GLY A 35 7.40 -20.68 -18.80
CA GLY A 35 8.75 -20.18 -19.10
C GLY A 35 8.75 -18.85 -19.88
N LEU A 36 7.81 -17.97 -19.54
CA LEU A 36 7.65 -16.68 -20.20
C LEU A 36 8.69 -15.65 -19.71
N PRO A 37 8.96 -14.60 -20.49
CA PRO A 37 9.71 -13.44 -20.00
C PRO A 37 8.97 -12.76 -18.82
N GLU A 38 9.71 -12.21 -17.85
CA GLU A 38 9.18 -11.59 -16.63
C GLU A 38 8.09 -10.55 -16.92
N GLU A 39 8.28 -9.69 -17.93
CA GLU A 39 7.27 -8.70 -18.34
C GLU A 39 5.94 -9.32 -18.81
N ALA A 40 6.00 -10.47 -19.46
CA ALA A 40 4.79 -11.17 -19.91
C ALA A 40 4.06 -11.82 -18.74
N GLU A 41 4.82 -12.42 -17.81
CA GLU A 41 4.29 -12.97 -16.56
C GLU A 41 3.61 -11.88 -15.73
N GLU A 42 4.27 -10.76 -15.52
CA GLU A 42 3.73 -9.62 -14.76
C GLU A 42 2.43 -9.11 -15.36
N LYS A 43 2.37 -8.91 -16.69
CA LYS A 43 1.13 -8.48 -17.37
C LYS A 43 -0.02 -9.47 -17.19
N MET A 44 0.26 -10.77 -17.18
CA MET A 44 -0.77 -11.79 -16.95
C MET A 44 -1.26 -11.79 -15.51
N LEU A 45 -0.37 -11.58 -14.54
CA LEU A 45 -0.72 -11.50 -13.12
C LEU A 45 -1.48 -10.22 -12.79
N LEU A 46 -1.08 -9.06 -13.35
CA LEU A 46 -1.83 -7.81 -13.22
C LEU A 46 -3.25 -7.93 -13.80
N ARG A 47 -3.40 -8.62 -14.94
CA ARG A 47 -4.71 -8.87 -15.55
C ARG A 47 -5.57 -9.77 -14.67
N ALA A 48 -5.00 -10.82 -14.06
CA ALA A 48 -5.70 -11.69 -13.12
C ALA A 48 -6.10 -10.95 -11.83
N ALA A 49 -5.27 -10.04 -11.34
CA ALA A 49 -5.58 -9.18 -10.21
C ALA A 49 -6.68 -8.15 -10.53
N GLY A 50 -6.80 -7.70 -11.80
CA GLY A 50 -7.67 -6.59 -12.18
C GLY A 50 -7.26 -5.25 -11.55
N LEU A 51 -6.01 -5.14 -11.11
CA LEU A 51 -5.42 -4.02 -10.35
C LEU A 51 -4.06 -3.66 -10.96
N SER A 52 -3.48 -2.54 -10.52
CA SER A 52 -2.12 -2.14 -10.87
C SER A 52 -1.03 -2.87 -10.07
N PHE A 53 -1.40 -3.82 -9.22
CA PHE A 53 -0.49 -4.62 -8.40
C PHE A 53 -1.11 -6.00 -8.11
N PHE A 54 -0.25 -6.93 -7.72
CA PHE A 54 -0.64 -8.28 -7.30
C PHE A 54 0.26 -8.77 -6.17
N ASN A 55 -0.07 -9.92 -5.59
CA ASN A 55 0.80 -10.67 -4.68
C ASN A 55 0.63 -12.18 -4.93
N THR A 56 1.73 -12.88 -5.18
CA THR A 56 1.76 -14.31 -5.51
C THR A 56 1.96 -15.23 -4.31
N SER A 57 2.13 -14.67 -3.10
CA SER A 57 2.27 -15.49 -1.88
C SER A 57 0.97 -16.19 -1.51
N LYS A 58 1.04 -17.42 -1.06
CA LYS A 58 -0.08 -18.14 -0.44
C LYS A 58 -0.35 -17.67 1.01
N MET A 59 0.54 -16.86 1.57
CA MET A 59 0.39 -16.24 2.89
C MET A 59 -0.48 -14.99 2.83
N ASP A 60 -1.00 -14.63 3.98
CA ASP A 60 -1.61 -13.36 4.33
C ASP A 60 -1.19 -13.01 5.77
N LEU A 61 -1.50 -11.81 6.24
CA LEU A 61 -1.14 -11.36 7.59
C LEU A 61 -1.69 -12.28 8.70
N GLY A 62 -2.73 -13.06 8.41
CA GLY A 62 -3.29 -14.05 9.33
C GLY A 62 -2.54 -15.37 9.35
N LYS A 63 -1.79 -15.70 8.30
CA LYS A 63 -1.11 -16.98 8.10
C LYS A 63 0.41 -16.91 8.25
N LEU A 64 0.97 -15.78 8.67
CA LEU A 64 2.42 -15.63 8.86
C LEU A 64 2.98 -16.51 10.00
N GLY A 65 2.13 -16.94 10.94
CA GLY A 65 2.56 -17.68 12.13
C GLY A 65 3.32 -16.80 13.13
N GLU A 66 3.64 -17.35 14.30
CA GLU A 66 4.48 -16.68 15.31
C GLU A 66 5.95 -17.05 15.11
N SER A 67 6.20 -18.33 14.84
CA SER A 67 7.56 -18.82 14.54
C SER A 67 7.99 -18.37 13.14
N GLY A 68 9.14 -17.70 13.06
CA GLY A 68 9.69 -17.22 11.79
C GLY A 68 8.93 -16.06 11.15
N ILE A 69 8.13 -15.32 11.92
CA ILE A 69 7.27 -14.26 11.41
C ILE A 69 8.02 -13.19 10.61
N ALA A 70 9.26 -12.86 11.00
CA ALA A 70 10.07 -11.88 10.25
C ALA A 70 10.35 -12.37 8.83
N ALA A 71 10.88 -13.57 8.67
CA ALA A 71 11.18 -14.16 7.38
C ALA A 71 9.91 -14.38 6.53
N ASN A 72 8.81 -14.79 7.17
CA ASN A 72 7.52 -14.98 6.49
C ASN A 72 6.94 -13.66 6.00
N LEU A 73 7.04 -12.59 6.81
CA LEU A 73 6.58 -11.25 6.41
C LEU A 73 7.43 -10.67 5.30
N GLU A 74 8.74 -10.82 5.35
CA GLU A 74 9.64 -10.42 4.27
C GLU A 74 9.31 -11.17 2.98
N SER A 75 9.16 -12.49 3.03
CA SER A 75 8.74 -13.31 1.88
C SER A 75 7.39 -12.87 1.31
N TYR A 76 6.44 -12.55 2.19
CA TYR A 76 5.13 -12.03 1.79
C TYR A 76 5.25 -10.70 1.05
N VAL A 77 6.06 -9.76 1.54
CA VAL A 77 6.29 -8.47 0.89
C VAL A 77 7.03 -8.63 -0.44
N GLN A 78 8.01 -9.53 -0.51
CA GLN A 78 8.75 -9.83 -1.75
C GLN A 78 7.87 -10.47 -2.84
N SER A 79 6.73 -11.02 -2.47
CA SER A 79 5.78 -11.64 -3.41
C SER A 79 4.82 -10.63 -4.08
N PHE A 80 4.90 -9.34 -3.74
CA PHE A 80 4.19 -8.28 -4.47
C PHE A 80 4.81 -8.02 -5.84
N SER A 81 4.01 -7.44 -6.75
CA SER A 81 4.50 -6.88 -8.00
C SER A 81 5.63 -5.87 -7.77
N LYS A 82 6.48 -5.67 -8.79
CA LYS A 82 7.68 -4.84 -8.70
C LYS A 82 7.40 -3.45 -8.12
N ASP A 83 6.45 -2.72 -8.69
CA ASP A 83 6.12 -1.35 -8.25
C ASP A 83 5.67 -1.31 -6.78
N ALA A 84 4.87 -2.29 -6.35
CA ALA A 84 4.43 -2.37 -4.96
C ALA A 84 5.57 -2.72 -4.00
N ARG A 85 6.53 -3.58 -4.40
CA ARG A 85 7.74 -3.87 -3.61
C ARG A 85 8.61 -2.64 -3.43
N GLU A 86 8.85 -1.89 -4.51
CA GLU A 86 9.67 -0.66 -4.48
C GLU A 86 9.15 0.34 -3.45
N ILE A 87 7.84 0.44 -3.25
CA ILE A 87 7.25 1.29 -2.19
C ILE A 87 7.73 0.84 -0.80
N PHE A 88 7.71 -0.47 -0.51
CA PHE A 88 8.18 -0.99 0.78
C PHE A 88 9.69 -0.83 0.96
N GLU A 89 10.47 -0.92 -0.11
CA GLU A 89 11.92 -0.67 -0.10
C GLU A 89 12.21 0.80 0.24
N HIS A 90 11.48 1.75 -0.36
CA HIS A 90 11.58 3.18 -0.01
C HIS A 90 11.24 3.47 1.45
N PHE A 91 10.30 2.74 2.02
CA PHE A 91 10.01 2.81 3.46
C PHE A 91 11.08 2.13 4.33
N LYS A 92 12.04 1.41 3.74
CA LYS A 92 13.00 0.57 4.48
C LYS A 92 12.27 -0.43 5.41
N PHE A 93 11.23 -1.04 4.89
CA PHE A 93 10.31 -1.86 5.68
C PHE A 93 11.02 -3.04 6.35
N THR A 94 12.01 -3.64 5.69
CA THR A 94 12.83 -4.73 6.24
C THR A 94 13.58 -4.31 7.53
N GLU A 95 14.06 -3.07 7.60
CA GLU A 95 14.70 -2.55 8.82
C GLU A 95 13.70 -2.50 9.99
N PHE A 96 12.45 -2.12 9.73
CA PHE A 96 11.40 -2.13 10.76
C PHE A 96 11.00 -3.54 11.20
N ILE A 97 10.97 -4.50 10.27
CA ILE A 97 10.73 -5.90 10.59
C ILE A 97 11.82 -6.41 11.55
N GLY A 98 13.10 -6.12 11.26
CA GLY A 98 14.22 -6.47 12.13
C GLY A 98 14.09 -5.82 13.51
N GLN A 99 13.92 -4.51 13.58
CA GLN A 99 13.79 -3.76 14.85
C GLN A 99 12.64 -4.28 15.72
N LEU A 100 11.50 -4.61 15.14
CA LEU A 100 10.36 -5.17 15.87
C LEU A 100 10.60 -6.62 16.28
N GLY A 101 11.34 -7.38 15.47
CA GLY A 101 11.74 -8.75 15.77
C GLY A 101 12.66 -8.81 16.98
N ASP A 102 13.68 -7.96 17.03
CA ASP A 102 14.68 -7.89 18.11
C ASP A 102 14.06 -7.64 19.50
N VAL A 103 12.94 -6.91 19.52
CA VAL A 103 12.20 -6.61 20.76
C VAL A 103 10.95 -7.48 20.96
N ASN A 104 10.78 -8.53 20.16
CA ASN A 104 9.64 -9.46 20.21
C ASN A 104 8.26 -8.80 20.08
N LEU A 105 8.17 -7.69 19.36
CA LEU A 105 6.92 -6.96 19.14
C LEU A 105 6.29 -7.21 17.76
N LEU A 106 7.03 -7.78 16.81
CA LEU A 106 6.57 -7.94 15.43
C LEU A 106 5.25 -8.71 15.34
N PHE A 107 5.14 -9.85 16.03
CA PHE A 107 3.92 -10.65 16.04
C PHE A 107 2.71 -9.84 16.56
N LYS A 108 2.89 -9.11 17.66
CA LYS A 108 1.82 -8.29 18.26
C LYS A 108 1.37 -7.17 17.31
N VAL A 109 2.32 -6.53 16.61
CA VAL A 109 2.02 -5.49 15.63
C VAL A 109 1.24 -6.08 14.46
N VAL A 110 1.70 -7.19 13.88
CA VAL A 110 1.00 -7.88 12.78
C VAL A 110 -0.41 -8.28 13.21
N GLN A 111 -0.56 -8.88 14.39
CA GLN A 111 -1.88 -9.28 14.94
C GLN A 111 -2.81 -8.07 15.09
N LYS A 112 -2.29 -6.92 15.52
CA LYS A 112 -3.09 -5.71 15.66
C LYS A 112 -3.48 -5.10 14.31
N VAL A 113 -2.55 -5.04 13.37
CA VAL A 113 -2.76 -4.49 12.02
C VAL A 113 -3.82 -5.31 11.27
N ARG A 114 -3.75 -6.65 11.33
CA ARG A 114 -4.69 -7.52 10.63
C ARG A 114 -6.15 -7.35 11.08
N THR A 115 -6.40 -6.85 12.30
CA THR A 115 -7.76 -6.60 12.80
C THR A 115 -8.42 -5.38 12.17
N ALA A 116 -7.64 -4.51 11.53
CA ALA A 116 -8.19 -3.35 10.86
C ALA A 116 -8.87 -3.77 9.54
N ASP A 117 -10.13 -3.44 9.39
CA ASP A 117 -10.83 -3.58 8.12
C ASP A 117 -10.53 -2.34 7.26
N LEU A 118 -9.60 -2.50 6.33
CA LEU A 118 -9.22 -1.49 5.35
C LEU A 118 -9.68 -1.89 3.94
N SER A 119 -10.75 -2.68 3.83
CA SER A 119 -11.32 -3.09 2.55
C SER A 119 -11.93 -1.90 1.79
N PRO A 120 -12.05 -1.96 0.45
CA PRO A 120 -12.73 -0.93 -0.33
C PRO A 120 -14.20 -0.72 0.07
N ALA A 121 -14.83 -1.74 0.66
CA ALA A 121 -16.21 -1.65 1.16
C ALA A 121 -16.30 -0.88 2.48
N ALA A 122 -15.29 -0.98 3.35
CA ALA A 122 -15.24 -0.28 4.63
C ALA A 122 -14.71 1.15 4.49
N ILE A 123 -13.71 1.36 3.63
CA ILE A 123 -13.02 2.65 3.43
C ILE A 123 -12.75 2.83 1.94
N SER A 124 -13.33 3.88 1.35
CA SER A 124 -13.08 4.25 -0.05
C SER A 124 -11.62 4.66 -0.29
N ASN A 125 -11.17 4.72 -1.53
CA ASN A 125 -9.82 5.18 -1.87
C ASN A 125 -9.59 6.65 -1.45
N HIS A 126 -10.62 7.48 -1.54
CA HIS A 126 -10.56 8.87 -1.09
C HIS A 126 -10.33 8.97 0.43
N GLU A 127 -11.14 8.26 1.21
CA GLU A 127 -10.99 8.22 2.67
C GLU A 127 -9.66 7.61 3.09
N MET A 128 -9.19 6.58 2.39
CA MET A 128 -7.87 6.00 2.65
C MET A 128 -6.74 7.01 2.39
N GLY A 129 -6.89 7.86 1.36
CA GLY A 129 -5.99 8.99 1.13
C GLY A 129 -5.94 9.94 2.32
N LEU A 130 -7.08 10.27 2.93
CA LEU A 130 -7.15 11.09 4.14
C LEU A 130 -6.45 10.43 5.34
N VAL A 131 -6.61 9.11 5.49
CA VAL A 131 -5.91 8.35 6.54
C VAL A 131 -4.40 8.43 6.37
N PHE A 132 -3.88 8.20 5.16
CA PHE A 132 -2.45 8.32 4.89
C PHE A 132 -1.93 9.74 5.13
N GLU A 133 -2.67 10.75 4.70
CA GLU A 133 -2.36 12.16 4.92
C GLU A 133 -2.21 12.46 6.43
N GLU A 134 -3.16 12.02 7.25
CA GLU A 134 -3.11 12.19 8.69
C GLU A 134 -1.95 11.42 9.33
N LEU A 135 -1.65 10.21 8.87
CA LEU A 135 -0.50 9.44 9.34
C LEU A 135 0.83 10.14 9.03
N ILE A 136 0.97 10.70 7.83
CA ILE A 136 2.17 11.47 7.42
C ILE A 136 2.29 12.73 8.27
N ARG A 137 1.20 13.47 8.48
CA ARG A 137 1.18 14.65 9.34
C ARG A 137 1.64 14.36 10.77
N ARG A 138 1.06 13.34 11.41
CA ARG A 138 1.46 12.90 12.76
C ARG A 138 2.89 12.42 12.82
N PHE A 139 3.37 11.85 11.73
CA PHE A 139 4.75 11.42 11.63
C PHE A 139 5.71 12.61 11.58
N ALA A 140 5.44 13.62 10.76
CA ALA A 140 6.23 14.84 10.66
C ALA A 140 6.27 15.61 12.00
N GLU A 141 5.12 15.73 12.68
CA GLU A 141 5.03 16.35 14.01
C GLU A 141 5.89 15.61 15.07
N GLY A 142 5.94 14.28 15.00
CA GLY A 142 6.70 13.45 15.94
C GLY A 142 8.21 13.40 15.70
N SER A 143 8.68 13.82 14.51
CA SER A 143 10.11 13.81 14.14
C SER A 143 10.80 15.17 14.29
N ASN A 144 10.11 16.21 14.73
CA ASN A 144 10.57 17.61 14.71
C ASN A 144 10.99 18.11 13.31
N GLU A 145 10.62 17.38 12.26
CA GLU A 145 10.75 17.83 10.88
C GLU A 145 9.66 18.86 10.61
N THR A 146 9.98 19.93 9.92
CA THR A 146 9.02 20.97 9.56
C THR A 146 7.94 20.35 8.66
N ALA A 147 6.71 20.24 9.15
CA ALA A 147 5.60 19.63 8.44
C ALA A 147 5.39 20.22 7.03
N GLY A 148 5.78 21.46 6.82
CA GLY A 148 5.72 22.15 5.53
C GLY A 148 6.68 21.63 4.46
N GLU A 149 7.71 20.84 4.81
CA GLU A 149 8.64 20.26 3.84
C GLU A 149 8.08 18.99 3.18
N HIS A 150 7.12 18.33 3.82
CA HIS A 150 6.59 17.03 3.36
C HIS A 150 5.12 17.10 2.93
N PHE A 151 4.42 18.18 3.22
CA PHE A 151 2.99 18.21 3.05
C PHE A 151 2.44 19.65 2.92
N THR A 152 1.71 19.90 1.83
CA THR A 152 0.95 21.15 1.67
C THR A 152 -0.47 20.95 2.20
N PRO A 153 -0.91 21.72 3.23
CA PRO A 153 -2.27 21.60 3.77
C PRO A 153 -3.32 21.73 2.66
N ARG A 154 -4.35 20.87 2.71
CA ARG A 154 -5.41 20.84 1.69
C ARG A 154 -6.14 22.18 1.54
N ASP A 155 -6.27 22.93 2.62
CA ASP A 155 -6.94 24.24 2.58
C ASP A 155 -6.13 25.24 1.73
N ILE A 156 -4.80 25.17 1.79
CA ILE A 156 -3.91 25.97 0.94
C ILE A 156 -4.01 25.48 -0.52
N VAL A 157 -4.03 24.17 -0.75
CA VAL A 157 -4.22 23.60 -2.10
C VAL A 157 -5.57 24.06 -2.69
N ARG A 158 -6.65 23.96 -1.92
CA ARG A 158 -7.98 24.42 -2.34
C ARG A 158 -8.01 25.91 -2.63
N LEU A 159 -7.43 26.71 -1.73
CA LEU A 159 -7.38 28.17 -1.93
C LEU A 159 -6.59 28.53 -3.20
N THR A 160 -5.41 27.96 -3.38
CA THR A 160 -4.58 28.20 -4.57
C THR A 160 -5.28 27.74 -5.85
N THR A 161 -5.87 26.55 -5.83
CA THR A 161 -6.63 26.03 -6.98
C THR A 161 -7.82 26.96 -7.30
N SER A 162 -8.59 27.36 -6.29
CA SER A 162 -9.72 28.28 -6.47
C SER A 162 -9.26 29.62 -7.03
N LEU A 163 -8.16 30.19 -6.55
CA LEU A 163 -7.64 31.46 -7.05
C LEU A 163 -7.11 31.38 -8.48
N VAL A 164 -6.44 30.27 -8.84
CA VAL A 164 -5.86 30.07 -10.17
C VAL A 164 -6.95 29.83 -11.21
N PHE A 165 -8.01 29.10 -10.87
CA PHE A 165 -9.06 28.69 -11.82
C PHE A 165 -10.38 29.44 -11.66
N MET A 166 -10.41 30.48 -10.83
CA MET A 166 -11.65 31.25 -10.56
C MET A 166 -12.28 31.87 -11.80
N GLU A 167 -11.47 32.21 -12.80
CA GLU A 167 -11.93 32.76 -14.07
C GLU A 167 -12.23 31.70 -15.14
N ASP A 168 -11.82 30.44 -14.92
CA ASP A 168 -11.89 29.34 -15.89
C ASP A 168 -12.91 28.25 -15.52
N ASP A 169 -13.74 28.46 -14.50
CA ASP A 169 -14.74 27.48 -14.01
C ASP A 169 -15.65 26.97 -15.16
N ASP A 170 -16.08 27.84 -16.04
CA ASP A 170 -16.89 27.49 -17.22
C ASP A 170 -16.13 26.67 -18.27
N ALA A 171 -14.82 26.80 -18.33
CA ALA A 171 -13.97 26.05 -19.24
C ALA A 171 -13.66 24.65 -18.71
N LEU A 172 -13.44 24.51 -17.38
CA LEU A 172 -13.10 23.26 -16.71
C LEU A 172 -14.28 22.27 -16.63
N THR A 173 -15.53 22.79 -16.72
CA THR A 173 -16.74 21.96 -16.74
C THR A 173 -17.10 21.39 -18.10
N LYS A 174 -16.40 21.78 -19.19
CA LYS A 174 -16.66 21.25 -20.53
C LYS A 174 -16.08 19.85 -20.73
N PRO A 175 -16.85 18.91 -21.31
CA PRO A 175 -16.34 17.57 -21.62
C PRO A 175 -15.15 17.66 -22.59
N GLY A 176 -14.02 17.01 -22.24
CA GLY A 176 -12.85 16.85 -23.11
C GLY A 176 -11.65 17.75 -22.78
N ILE A 177 -11.65 18.44 -21.64
CA ILE A 177 -10.50 19.23 -21.17
C ILE A 177 -9.63 18.46 -20.14
N ILE A 178 -10.10 17.30 -19.64
CA ILE A 178 -9.33 16.41 -18.75
C ILE A 178 -9.20 15.06 -19.42
#